data_422b670384c74addad945e959a18f22a
#
_entry.id   422b670384c74addad945e959a18f22a
#
_cell.length_a   1.000
_cell.length_b   1.000
_cell.length_c   1.000
_cell.angle_alpha   90.00
_cell.angle_beta   90.00
_cell.angle_gamma   90.00
#
_symmetry.space_group_name_H-M   'P 1'
#
loop_
_entity.id
_entity.type
_entity.pdbx_description
1 polymer ?
#
loop_
_entity_poly.entity_id
_entity_poly.type
_entity_poly.pdbx_seq_one_letter_code
_entity_poly.pdbx_strand_id
1 'polypeptide(L)'
;MAEEERILEVTPDFDGKRIDQCLAASFSDCSRSFLQKLLKDGKVSTNGKTQKASSKVAAGDAVLVLLPEPEELNVEPENIPLDILYEDDDLLVVNKPKGMVVHPAAGHSSGTLVNAVLYHCRGNLSGIKGVLRPGIVHRIDMDTTGALVICKSDFAHQSLAEQLSVHSITRKYRAIVHGNLKEDEGTVRGAIGRHPTDRKKMAINERNGKPAVTHYRVLERFGNYTYIECQLETGRTHQIRVHMASIGHPLLGDAVYGPKKCPVKNLQGQTLHAMVLGFIHPRTGAYMEFEAPIPEYFSNLLLQFRKNI
;
A
#
# COMPACT_ATOMS: atom_id res chain seq x y z
N MET A 1 30.96 -2.82 12.33
CA MET A 1 30.06 -2.08 11.43
C MET A 1 30.15 -0.63 11.87
N ALA A 2 30.56 0.26 11.01
CA ALA A 2 30.72 1.67 11.34
C ALA A 2 29.32 2.30 11.41
N GLU A 3 28.96 2.93 12.52
CA GLU A 3 27.74 3.75 12.65
C GLU A 3 28.11 5.17 12.25
N GLU A 4 27.27 5.84 11.47
CA GLU A 4 27.43 7.27 11.18
C GLU A 4 26.97 8.06 12.40
N GLU A 5 27.87 8.87 12.97
CA GLU A 5 27.53 9.74 14.08
C GLU A 5 27.09 11.12 13.56
N ARG A 6 25.90 11.54 13.97
CA ARG A 6 25.43 12.90 13.73
C ARG A 6 25.16 13.60 15.05
N ILE A 7 25.73 14.79 15.21
CA ILE A 7 25.54 15.62 16.41
C ILE A 7 24.62 16.79 16.04
N LEU A 8 23.59 16.99 16.85
CA LEU A 8 22.65 18.11 16.76
C LEU A 8 22.77 18.94 18.04
N GLU A 9 23.07 20.22 17.90
CA GLU A 9 22.92 21.19 18.98
C GLU A 9 21.47 21.71 19.01
N VAL A 10 20.83 21.60 20.16
CA VAL A 10 19.42 21.99 20.33
C VAL A 10 19.29 23.50 20.30
N THR A 11 18.56 24.02 19.33
CA THR A 11 18.29 25.45 19.21
C THR A 11 17.27 25.95 20.24
N PRO A 12 17.22 27.25 20.57
CA PRO A 12 16.26 27.82 21.52
C PRO A 12 14.79 27.52 21.20
N ASP A 13 14.45 27.36 19.92
CA ASP A 13 13.09 27.02 19.49
C ASP A 13 12.59 25.65 19.98
N PHE A 14 13.50 24.76 20.36
CA PHE A 14 13.19 23.43 20.89
C PHE A 14 13.39 23.32 22.41
N ASP A 15 13.67 24.42 23.11
CA ASP A 15 13.80 24.40 24.57
C ASP A 15 12.53 23.86 25.23
N GLY A 16 12.68 22.88 26.13
CA GLY A 16 11.59 22.20 26.84
C GLY A 16 10.68 21.34 25.97
N LYS A 17 10.91 21.23 24.65
CA LYS A 17 10.15 20.34 23.75
C LYS A 17 10.65 18.90 23.81
N ARG A 18 9.87 17.99 23.26
CA ARG A 18 10.22 16.58 23.22
C ARG A 18 11.32 16.33 22.20
N ILE A 19 12.24 15.44 22.51
CA ILE A 19 13.36 15.08 21.63
C ILE A 19 12.90 14.48 20.29
N ASP A 20 11.78 13.72 20.24
CA ASP A 20 11.27 13.17 19.00
C ASP A 20 10.74 14.26 18.03
N GLN A 21 10.29 15.40 18.55
CA GLN A 21 9.89 16.56 17.73
C GLN A 21 11.11 17.34 17.23
N CYS A 22 12.11 17.55 18.09
CA CYS A 22 13.36 18.19 17.74
C CYS A 22 14.08 17.43 16.62
N LEU A 23 14.26 16.12 16.78
CA LEU A 23 14.89 15.27 15.76
C LEU A 23 14.14 15.30 14.42
N ALA A 24 12.80 15.17 14.46
CA ALA A 24 11.99 15.15 13.24
C ALA A 24 12.05 16.48 12.45
N ALA A 25 12.29 17.60 13.12
CA ALA A 25 12.46 18.89 12.46
C ALA A 25 13.87 19.09 11.91
N SER A 26 14.89 18.57 12.61
CA SER A 26 16.31 18.76 12.29
C SER A 26 16.85 17.77 11.25
N PHE A 27 16.32 16.54 11.21
CA PHE A 27 16.73 15.48 10.27
C PHE A 27 15.68 15.26 9.20
N SER A 28 15.61 16.19 8.22
CA SER A 28 14.62 16.14 7.13
C SER A 28 14.80 14.94 6.18
N ASP A 29 15.98 14.36 6.13
CA ASP A 29 16.35 13.15 5.38
C ASP A 29 15.89 11.84 6.07
N CYS A 30 15.52 11.92 7.36
CA CYS A 30 15.06 10.78 8.14
C CYS A 30 13.54 10.79 8.36
N SER A 31 12.88 9.63 8.20
CA SER A 31 11.46 9.54 8.55
C SER A 31 11.27 9.59 10.07
N ARG A 32 10.16 10.21 10.52
CA ARG A 32 9.83 10.27 11.96
C ARG A 32 9.76 8.90 12.62
N SER A 33 9.28 7.88 11.91
CA SER A 33 9.22 6.50 12.42
C SER A 33 10.61 5.88 12.59
N PHE A 34 11.55 6.21 11.72
CA PHE A 34 12.94 5.77 11.84
C PHE A 34 13.61 6.41 13.05
N LEU A 35 13.49 7.73 13.22
CA LEU A 35 14.01 8.44 14.39
C LEU A 35 13.43 7.91 15.72
N GLN A 36 12.13 7.57 15.74
CA GLN A 36 11.52 6.92 16.91
C GLN A 36 12.07 5.51 17.17
N LYS A 37 12.41 4.76 16.12
CA LYS A 37 13.08 3.47 16.25
C LYS A 37 14.47 3.65 16.88
N LEU A 38 15.28 4.61 16.40
CA LEU A 38 16.60 4.92 16.97
C LEU A 38 16.52 5.27 18.45
N LEU A 39 15.54 6.09 18.85
CA LEU A 39 15.29 6.41 20.26
C LEU A 39 14.95 5.17 21.08
N LYS A 40 14.12 4.28 20.56
CA LYS A 40 13.75 3.03 21.21
C LYS A 40 14.93 2.07 21.35
N ASP A 41 15.77 2.01 20.32
CA ASP A 41 16.93 1.11 20.24
C ASP A 41 18.16 1.68 20.98
N GLY A 42 18.01 2.84 21.67
CA GLY A 42 19.07 3.46 22.48
C GLY A 42 20.17 4.13 21.66
N LYS A 43 19.94 4.40 20.39
CA LYS A 43 20.87 5.03 19.44
C LYS A 43 20.85 6.56 19.49
N VAL A 44 20.14 7.16 20.43
CA VAL A 44 20.08 8.61 20.63
C VAL A 44 20.42 8.92 22.08
N SER A 45 21.40 9.82 22.27
CA SER A 45 21.80 10.29 23.58
C SER A 45 21.88 11.82 23.61
N THR A 46 21.64 12.41 24.79
CA THR A 46 21.84 13.83 25.05
C THR A 46 22.86 13.94 26.17
N ASN A 47 23.94 14.69 25.93
CA ASN A 47 25.02 14.85 26.88
C ASN A 47 25.51 13.50 27.44
N GLY A 48 25.63 12.49 26.57
CA GLY A 48 26.08 11.13 26.90
C GLY A 48 25.04 10.22 27.58
N LYS A 49 23.78 10.67 27.78
CA LYS A 49 22.71 9.86 28.37
C LYS A 49 21.68 9.47 27.33
N THR A 50 21.39 8.18 27.20
CA THR A 50 20.36 7.64 26.31
C THR A 50 18.98 8.25 26.60
N GLN A 51 18.26 8.60 25.56
CA GLN A 51 16.97 9.30 25.64
C GLN A 51 15.79 8.43 25.20
N LYS A 52 14.61 8.71 25.77
CA LYS A 52 13.33 8.17 25.31
C LYS A 52 12.62 9.21 24.42
N ALA A 53 11.74 8.78 23.53
CA ALA A 53 11.02 9.67 22.62
C ALA A 53 10.28 10.83 23.32
N SER A 54 9.85 10.63 24.57
CA SER A 54 9.15 11.63 25.38
C SER A 54 10.07 12.53 26.18
N SER A 55 11.40 12.28 26.23
CA SER A 55 12.34 13.11 26.96
C SER A 55 12.33 14.54 26.43
N LYS A 56 12.46 15.51 27.33
CA LYS A 56 12.59 16.92 26.97
C LYS A 56 14.04 17.26 26.74
N VAL A 57 14.30 18.18 25.81
CA VAL A 57 15.63 18.74 25.55
C VAL A 57 15.68 20.19 26.00
N ALA A 58 16.87 20.68 26.31
CA ALA A 58 17.13 22.09 26.62
C ALA A 58 17.96 22.74 25.52
N ALA A 59 17.81 24.06 25.32
CA ALA A 59 18.66 24.80 24.41
C ALA A 59 20.15 24.64 24.79
N GLY A 60 20.99 24.35 23.79
CA GLY A 60 22.42 24.07 23.98
C GLY A 60 22.74 22.60 24.31
N ASP A 61 21.74 21.73 24.46
CA ASP A 61 22.00 20.30 24.58
C ASP A 61 22.65 19.75 23.31
N ALA A 62 23.68 18.90 23.46
CA ALA A 62 24.27 18.14 22.37
C ALA A 62 23.60 16.77 22.26
N VAL A 63 22.83 16.58 21.19
CA VAL A 63 22.15 15.30 20.89
C VAL A 63 22.97 14.52 19.89
N LEU A 64 23.52 13.38 20.31
CA LEU A 64 24.21 12.43 19.46
C LEU A 64 23.20 11.42 18.92
N VAL A 65 23.15 11.24 17.61
CA VAL A 65 22.35 10.25 16.91
C VAL A 65 23.28 9.29 16.17
N LEU A 66 23.24 8.03 16.56
CA LEU A 66 23.95 6.94 15.89
C LEU A 66 23.05 6.39 14.78
N LEU A 67 23.38 6.71 13.55
CA LEU A 67 22.70 6.15 12.38
C LEU A 67 23.37 4.82 12.05
N PRO A 68 22.64 3.69 12.12
CA PRO A 68 23.17 2.44 11.59
C PRO A 68 23.41 2.63 10.10
N GLU A 69 24.46 2.01 9.59
CA GLU A 69 24.60 1.85 8.15
C GLU A 69 23.24 1.37 7.59
N PRO A 70 22.80 1.92 6.44
CA PRO A 70 21.60 1.40 5.80
C PRO A 70 21.79 -0.12 5.69
N GLU A 71 21.01 -0.92 6.42
CA GLU A 71 20.86 -2.32 6.05
C GLU A 71 20.38 -2.25 4.59
N GLU A 72 21.28 -2.52 3.66
CA GLU A 72 20.88 -2.90 2.32
C GLU A 72 20.02 -4.14 2.52
N LEU A 73 18.73 -3.95 2.67
CA LEU A 73 17.77 -5.03 2.42
C LEU A 73 17.97 -5.34 0.94
N ASN A 74 18.92 -6.21 0.70
CA ASN A 74 19.28 -6.68 -0.62
C ASN A 74 18.06 -7.46 -1.12
N VAL A 75 17.19 -6.78 -1.86
CA VAL A 75 16.06 -7.44 -2.49
C VAL A 75 16.62 -8.11 -3.73
N GLU A 76 16.88 -9.40 -3.61
CA GLU A 76 17.47 -10.18 -4.68
C GLU A 76 16.50 -10.30 -5.87
N PRO A 77 16.98 -10.11 -7.11
CA PRO A 77 16.22 -10.41 -8.32
C PRO A 77 15.85 -11.90 -8.37
N GLU A 78 14.59 -12.21 -8.62
CA GLU A 78 14.11 -13.60 -8.75
C GLU A 78 13.43 -13.81 -10.10
N ASN A 79 13.74 -14.91 -10.79
CA ASN A 79 13.11 -15.29 -12.06
C ASN A 79 11.69 -15.82 -11.83
N ILE A 80 10.78 -14.89 -11.52
CA ILE A 80 9.36 -15.16 -11.35
C ILE A 80 8.62 -14.68 -12.60
N PRO A 81 7.84 -15.52 -13.30
CA PRO A 81 7.08 -15.11 -14.47
C PRO A 81 6.12 -13.96 -14.17
N LEU A 82 6.10 -12.95 -15.03
CA LEU A 82 5.19 -11.82 -14.99
C LEU A 82 4.18 -11.92 -16.13
N ASP A 83 2.91 -11.73 -15.82
CA ASP A 83 1.86 -11.51 -16.81
C ASP A 83 1.83 -10.01 -17.16
N ILE A 84 2.47 -9.66 -18.30
CA ILE A 84 2.71 -8.28 -18.71
C ILE A 84 1.57 -7.83 -19.60
N LEU A 85 0.88 -6.76 -19.20
CA LEU A 85 -0.19 -6.12 -19.99
C LEU A 85 0.37 -5.05 -20.94
N TYR A 86 1.45 -4.39 -20.54
CA TYR A 86 2.13 -3.36 -21.33
C TYR A 86 3.55 -3.14 -20.82
N GLU A 87 4.46 -2.83 -21.72
CA GLU A 87 5.81 -2.42 -21.39
C GLU A 87 6.38 -1.46 -22.44
N ASP A 88 7.09 -0.42 -21.98
CA ASP A 88 7.94 0.45 -22.77
C ASP A 88 9.23 0.83 -21.99
N ASP A 89 9.91 1.90 -22.38
CA ASP A 89 11.13 2.35 -21.71
C ASP A 89 10.87 3.01 -20.36
N ASP A 90 9.66 3.52 -20.11
CA ASP A 90 9.28 4.28 -18.91
C ASP A 90 8.44 3.46 -17.92
N LEU A 91 7.62 2.54 -18.41
CA LEU A 91 6.58 1.87 -17.65
C LEU A 91 6.53 0.36 -17.92
N LEU A 92 6.11 -0.38 -16.90
CA LEU A 92 5.69 -1.76 -16.99
C LEU A 92 4.32 -1.89 -16.29
N VAL A 93 3.30 -2.41 -16.98
CA VAL A 93 1.99 -2.72 -16.41
C VAL A 93 1.83 -4.23 -16.35
N VAL A 94 1.57 -4.76 -15.17
CA VAL A 94 1.44 -6.21 -14.95
C VAL A 94 0.06 -6.58 -14.40
N ASN A 95 -0.39 -7.78 -14.72
CA ASN A 95 -1.53 -8.44 -14.07
C ASN A 95 -1.01 -9.25 -12.88
N LYS A 96 -1.03 -8.67 -11.67
CA LYS A 96 -0.51 -9.32 -10.47
C LYS A 96 -1.34 -10.55 -10.08
N PRO A 97 -0.73 -11.72 -9.89
CA PRO A 97 -1.45 -12.91 -9.44
C PRO A 97 -1.88 -12.80 -7.97
N LYS A 98 -2.79 -13.69 -7.55
CA LYS A 98 -3.20 -13.87 -6.15
C LYS A 98 -2.07 -14.47 -5.33
N GLY A 99 -1.98 -14.10 -4.05
CA GLY A 99 -0.97 -14.62 -3.12
C GLY A 99 0.40 -13.94 -3.22
N MET A 100 0.62 -13.05 -4.19
CA MET A 100 1.88 -12.31 -4.35
C MET A 100 1.81 -10.96 -3.64
N VAL A 101 2.72 -10.70 -2.70
CA VAL A 101 2.91 -9.36 -2.12
C VAL A 101 3.68 -8.46 -3.10
N VAL A 102 3.41 -7.15 -3.06
CA VAL A 102 4.07 -6.22 -3.99
C VAL A 102 5.53 -6.00 -3.65
N HIS A 103 5.87 -5.84 -2.37
CA HIS A 103 7.24 -5.58 -1.91
C HIS A 103 7.54 -6.33 -0.62
N PRO A 104 8.82 -6.62 -0.32
CA PRO A 104 9.21 -7.33 0.88
C PRO A 104 8.62 -6.72 2.15
N ALA A 105 8.16 -7.59 3.04
CA ALA A 105 7.56 -7.23 4.32
C ALA A 105 7.83 -8.34 5.34
N ALA A 106 7.55 -8.10 6.62
CA ALA A 106 7.68 -9.11 7.65
C ALA A 106 6.92 -10.39 7.29
N GLY A 107 7.62 -11.51 7.18
CA GLY A 107 7.10 -12.81 6.75
C GLY A 107 7.10 -13.07 5.23
N HIS A 108 7.54 -12.11 4.42
CA HIS A 108 7.65 -12.22 2.96
C HIS A 108 8.89 -11.45 2.48
N SER A 109 10.08 -12.04 2.68
CA SER A 109 11.36 -11.43 2.27
C SER A 109 11.69 -11.67 0.80
N SER A 110 11.08 -12.68 0.17
CA SER A 110 11.31 -13.15 -1.21
C SER A 110 9.97 -13.48 -1.88
N GLY A 111 9.99 -13.82 -3.17
CA GLY A 111 8.79 -14.17 -3.92
C GLY A 111 7.84 -13.00 -4.16
N THR A 112 8.31 -11.77 -4.08
CA THR A 112 7.50 -10.57 -4.22
C THR A 112 7.48 -10.05 -5.66
N LEU A 113 6.54 -9.16 -5.97
CA LEU A 113 6.53 -8.50 -7.27
C LEU A 113 7.83 -7.71 -7.51
N VAL A 114 8.40 -7.08 -6.47
CA VAL A 114 9.68 -6.36 -6.58
C VAL A 114 10.81 -7.30 -6.96
N ASN A 115 10.90 -8.52 -6.39
CA ASN A 115 11.91 -9.51 -6.81
C ASN A 115 11.77 -9.87 -8.29
N ALA A 116 10.54 -10.07 -8.76
CA ALA A 116 10.25 -10.40 -10.15
C ALA A 116 10.61 -9.26 -11.13
N VAL A 117 10.23 -8.01 -10.80
CA VAL A 117 10.52 -6.86 -11.68
C VAL A 117 11.99 -6.47 -11.67
N LEU A 118 12.72 -6.66 -10.57
CA LEU A 118 14.18 -6.50 -10.53
C LEU A 118 14.87 -7.45 -11.51
N TYR A 119 14.42 -8.70 -11.56
CA TYR A 119 14.95 -9.69 -12.51
C TYR A 119 14.59 -9.33 -13.95
N HIS A 120 13.32 -9.02 -14.21
CA HIS A 120 12.82 -8.71 -15.55
C HIS A 120 13.47 -7.46 -16.13
N CYS A 121 13.49 -6.36 -15.36
CA CYS A 121 14.02 -5.07 -15.82
C CYS A 121 15.54 -4.94 -15.72
N ARG A 122 16.27 -5.95 -15.22
CA ARG A 122 17.74 -5.97 -15.11
C ARG A 122 18.34 -4.70 -14.50
N GLY A 123 17.69 -4.17 -13.45
CA GLY A 123 18.10 -2.95 -12.77
C GLY A 123 17.59 -1.65 -13.38
N ASN A 124 16.91 -1.67 -14.52
CA ASN A 124 16.25 -0.49 -15.11
C ASN A 124 14.93 -0.22 -14.43
N LEU A 125 14.98 0.25 -13.17
CA LEU A 125 13.83 0.64 -12.36
C LEU A 125 14.11 1.98 -11.68
N SER A 126 13.06 2.79 -11.50
CA SER A 126 13.18 4.02 -10.73
C SER A 126 13.65 3.78 -9.30
N GLY A 127 14.69 4.51 -8.89
CA GLY A 127 15.28 4.47 -7.55
C GLY A 127 14.65 5.42 -6.53
N ILE A 128 13.68 6.25 -6.89
CA ILE A 128 13.15 7.34 -6.06
C ILE A 128 12.70 6.89 -4.65
N LYS A 129 12.16 5.67 -4.50
CA LYS A 129 11.77 5.12 -3.19
C LYS A 129 12.80 4.19 -2.57
N GLY A 130 14.04 4.27 -3.06
CA GLY A 130 15.16 3.49 -2.57
C GLY A 130 15.09 2.01 -2.93
N VAL A 131 16.08 1.26 -2.45
CA VAL A 131 16.32 -0.16 -2.77
C VAL A 131 15.14 -1.08 -2.43
N LEU A 132 14.32 -0.68 -1.44
CA LEU A 132 13.20 -1.51 -0.96
C LEU A 132 11.98 -1.52 -1.86
N ARG A 133 11.80 -0.50 -2.70
CA ARG A 133 10.59 -0.31 -3.50
C ARG A 133 10.90 0.28 -4.88
N PRO A 134 11.88 -0.25 -5.61
CA PRO A 134 12.26 0.30 -6.91
C PRO A 134 11.05 0.27 -7.85
N GLY A 135 10.75 1.40 -8.46
CA GLY A 135 9.66 1.54 -9.42
C GLY A 135 8.24 1.49 -8.86
N ILE A 136 8.03 1.23 -7.57
CA ILE A 136 6.69 1.04 -6.99
C ILE A 136 6.06 2.38 -6.57
N VAL A 137 5.05 2.84 -7.29
CA VAL A 137 4.27 4.07 -6.97
C VAL A 137 2.99 3.78 -6.19
N HIS A 138 2.36 2.62 -6.42
CA HIS A 138 1.16 2.17 -5.69
C HIS A 138 1.20 0.67 -5.42
N ARG A 139 0.21 0.18 -4.69
CA ARG A 139 0.13 -1.24 -4.32
C ARG A 139 -1.29 -1.73 -4.23
N ILE A 140 -1.46 -3.03 -4.44
CA ILE A 140 -2.65 -3.80 -4.11
C ILE A 140 -2.30 -4.87 -3.09
N ASP A 141 -3.27 -5.42 -2.38
CA ASP A 141 -3.04 -6.40 -1.32
C ASP A 141 -2.54 -7.74 -1.89
N MET A 142 -1.96 -8.59 -1.04
CA MET A 142 -1.43 -9.90 -1.42
C MET A 142 -2.44 -10.73 -2.22
N ASP A 143 -3.67 -10.86 -1.71
CA ASP A 143 -4.72 -11.66 -2.34
C ASP A 143 -5.59 -10.88 -3.34
N THR A 144 -5.29 -9.60 -3.58
CA THR A 144 -5.89 -8.82 -4.66
C THR A 144 -5.12 -9.07 -5.95
N THR A 145 -5.83 -9.46 -7.00
CA THR A 145 -5.28 -9.67 -8.35
C THR A 145 -5.45 -8.44 -9.23
N GLY A 146 -4.76 -8.39 -10.38
CA GLY A 146 -5.06 -7.43 -11.44
C GLY A 146 -3.99 -6.37 -11.68
N ALA A 147 -4.38 -5.33 -12.41
CA ALA A 147 -3.49 -4.35 -12.99
C ALA A 147 -2.71 -3.51 -11.96
N LEU A 148 -1.40 -3.43 -12.15
CA LEU A 148 -0.48 -2.63 -11.34
C LEU A 148 0.61 -2.05 -12.24
N VAL A 149 0.90 -0.73 -12.09
CA VAL A 149 1.96 -0.06 -12.84
C VAL A 149 3.24 0.05 -12.03
N ILE A 150 4.35 -0.20 -12.71
CA ILE A 150 5.73 -0.09 -12.21
C ILE A 150 6.46 0.94 -13.08
N CYS A 151 7.26 1.79 -12.47
CA CYS A 151 8.05 2.82 -13.14
C CYS A 151 9.46 2.33 -13.40
N LYS A 152 9.88 2.33 -14.66
CA LYS A 152 11.25 2.00 -15.08
C LYS A 152 12.16 3.22 -14.98
N SER A 153 11.64 4.43 -15.18
CA SER A 153 12.38 5.68 -15.07
C SER A 153 11.92 6.55 -13.89
N ASP A 154 12.83 7.40 -13.38
CA ASP A 154 12.52 8.36 -12.33
C ASP A 154 11.52 9.42 -12.80
N PHE A 155 11.60 9.79 -14.08
CA PHE A 155 10.64 10.71 -14.71
C PHE A 155 9.20 10.15 -14.65
N ALA A 156 9.02 8.87 -15.03
CA ALA A 156 7.72 8.22 -14.94
C ALA A 156 7.26 8.08 -13.49
N HIS A 157 8.17 7.81 -12.56
CA HIS A 157 7.84 7.72 -11.14
C HIS A 157 7.29 9.04 -10.58
N GLN A 158 7.96 10.17 -10.86
CA GLN A 158 7.52 11.48 -10.40
C GLN A 158 6.14 11.84 -10.97
N SER A 159 5.95 11.66 -12.28
CA SER A 159 4.68 11.94 -12.95
C SER A 159 3.52 11.10 -12.40
N LEU A 160 3.70 9.76 -12.29
CA LEU A 160 2.65 8.89 -11.76
C LEU A 160 2.38 9.11 -10.27
N ALA A 161 3.40 9.45 -9.48
CA ALA A 161 3.22 9.80 -8.08
C ALA A 161 2.38 11.09 -7.92
N GLU A 162 2.59 12.08 -8.79
CA GLU A 162 1.76 13.29 -8.83
C GLU A 162 0.31 12.95 -9.23
N GLN A 163 0.10 12.21 -10.32
CA GLN A 163 -1.23 11.77 -10.73
C GLN A 163 -1.97 10.99 -9.63
N LEU A 164 -1.27 10.15 -8.86
CA LEU A 164 -1.82 9.46 -7.69
C LEU A 164 -2.17 10.43 -6.57
N SER A 165 -1.37 11.47 -6.35
CA SER A 165 -1.57 12.46 -5.27
C SER A 165 -2.78 13.34 -5.52
N VAL A 166 -3.04 13.71 -6.78
CA VAL A 166 -4.20 14.50 -7.21
C VAL A 166 -5.40 13.62 -7.60
N HIS A 167 -5.27 12.28 -7.42
CA HIS A 167 -6.34 11.31 -7.65
C HIS A 167 -6.87 11.25 -9.10
N SER A 168 -6.06 11.58 -10.09
CA SER A 168 -6.43 11.57 -11.51
C SER A 168 -6.32 10.18 -12.17
N ILE A 169 -5.70 9.19 -11.51
CA ILE A 169 -5.57 7.82 -12.02
C ILE A 169 -6.89 7.08 -11.89
N THR A 170 -7.41 6.55 -13.00
CA THR A 170 -8.59 5.69 -13.03
C THR A 170 -8.25 4.32 -12.42
N ARG A 171 -9.01 3.90 -11.41
CA ARG A 171 -8.86 2.59 -10.74
C ARG A 171 -10.22 1.97 -10.51
N LYS A 172 -10.56 0.95 -11.32
CA LYS A 172 -11.80 0.19 -11.16
C LYS A 172 -11.48 -1.24 -10.75
N TYR A 173 -12.27 -1.74 -9.83
CA TYR A 173 -12.11 -3.07 -9.26
C TYR A 173 -13.38 -3.88 -9.44
N ARG A 174 -13.24 -5.18 -9.56
CA ARG A 174 -14.34 -6.14 -9.46
C ARG A 174 -14.26 -6.84 -8.10
N ALA A 175 -15.41 -6.98 -7.45
CA ALA A 175 -15.48 -7.65 -6.16
C ALA A 175 -16.78 -8.47 -6.03
N ILE A 176 -16.71 -9.55 -5.24
CA ILE A 176 -17.90 -10.25 -4.78
C ILE A 176 -18.02 -9.98 -3.28
N VAL A 177 -19.17 -9.47 -2.86
CA VAL A 177 -19.47 -9.15 -1.45
C VAL A 177 -20.55 -10.03 -0.88
N HIS A 178 -20.57 -10.20 0.43
CA HIS A 178 -21.63 -10.90 1.15
C HIS A 178 -22.94 -10.11 1.15
N GLY A 179 -24.04 -10.81 1.02
CA GLY A 179 -25.40 -10.25 1.07
C GLY A 179 -25.80 -9.55 -0.23
N ASN A 180 -27.04 -9.06 -0.25
CA ASN A 180 -27.59 -8.27 -1.35
C ASN A 180 -27.54 -6.79 -1.01
N LEU A 181 -26.79 -6.02 -1.80
CA LEU A 181 -26.86 -4.56 -1.80
C LEU A 181 -28.24 -4.16 -2.34
N LYS A 182 -28.94 -3.30 -1.59
CA LYS A 182 -30.31 -2.86 -1.97
C LYS A 182 -30.23 -1.90 -3.16
N GLU A 183 -29.36 -0.91 -3.05
CA GLU A 183 -29.16 0.12 -4.07
C GLU A 183 -28.24 -0.39 -5.18
N ASP A 184 -28.52 -0.02 -6.43
CA ASP A 184 -27.74 -0.41 -7.60
C ASP A 184 -26.36 0.26 -7.65
N GLU A 185 -26.26 1.43 -7.04
CA GLU A 185 -25.01 2.17 -6.91
C GLU A 185 -24.95 2.93 -5.58
N GLY A 186 -23.75 3.29 -5.17
CA GLY A 186 -23.58 4.08 -3.96
C GLY A 186 -22.16 4.54 -3.75
N THR A 187 -21.99 5.41 -2.75
CA THR A 187 -20.69 5.96 -2.36
C THR A 187 -20.47 5.75 -0.88
N VAL A 188 -19.36 5.08 -0.55
CA VAL A 188 -18.93 4.92 0.85
C VAL A 188 -17.81 5.94 1.12
N ARG A 189 -18.05 6.80 2.11
CA ARG A 189 -17.10 7.81 2.59
C ARG A 189 -16.75 7.51 4.04
N GLY A 190 -15.45 7.64 4.38
CA GLY A 190 -15.00 7.46 5.76
C GLY A 190 -13.48 7.48 5.83
N ALA A 191 -12.91 8.18 6.80
CA ALA A 191 -11.47 8.22 6.96
C ALA A 191 -10.91 6.85 7.39
N ILE A 192 -9.90 6.34 6.69
CA ILE A 192 -9.29 5.04 6.98
C ILE A 192 -7.98 5.24 7.73
N GLY A 193 -7.89 4.61 8.90
CA GLY A 193 -6.71 4.59 9.76
C GLY A 193 -6.44 3.19 10.32
N ARG A 194 -5.37 3.07 11.11
CA ARG A 194 -5.10 1.82 11.85
C ARG A 194 -6.23 1.53 12.83
N HIS A 195 -6.61 0.26 12.93
CA HIS A 195 -7.56 -0.18 13.96
C HIS A 195 -6.98 0.09 15.35
N PRO A 196 -7.76 0.61 16.32
CA PRO A 196 -7.22 1.04 17.61
C PRO A 196 -6.55 -0.07 18.42
N THR A 197 -7.00 -1.31 18.31
CA THR A 197 -6.51 -2.44 19.11
C THR A 197 -5.87 -3.55 18.27
N ASP A 198 -6.27 -3.75 17.02
CA ASP A 198 -5.73 -4.80 16.13
C ASP A 198 -4.80 -4.20 15.07
N ARG A 199 -3.50 -4.34 15.27
CA ARG A 199 -2.46 -3.78 14.37
C ARG A 199 -2.49 -4.36 12.94
N LYS A 200 -3.13 -5.51 12.72
CA LYS A 200 -3.25 -6.14 11.39
C LYS A 200 -4.40 -5.56 10.58
N LYS A 201 -5.31 -4.81 11.23
CA LYS A 201 -6.51 -4.24 10.63
C LYS A 201 -6.38 -2.74 10.38
N MET A 202 -7.10 -2.31 9.36
CA MET A 202 -7.51 -0.92 9.15
C MET A 202 -8.97 -0.80 9.59
N ALA A 203 -9.42 0.43 9.87
CA ALA A 203 -10.80 0.71 10.26
C ALA A 203 -11.21 2.10 9.79
N ILE A 204 -12.51 2.37 9.78
CA ILE A 204 -13.01 3.75 9.75
C ILE A 204 -12.56 4.42 11.06
N ASN A 205 -11.77 5.48 10.93
CA ASN A 205 -11.15 6.19 12.05
C ASN A 205 -11.10 7.69 11.72
N GLU A 206 -12.14 8.40 12.07
CA GLU A 206 -12.29 9.83 11.77
C GLU A 206 -11.26 10.72 12.50
N ARG A 207 -10.67 10.25 13.61
CA ARG A 207 -9.68 11.04 14.37
C ARG A 207 -8.28 11.01 13.75
N ASN A 208 -7.83 9.83 13.30
CA ASN A 208 -6.44 9.60 12.86
C ASN A 208 -6.36 8.96 11.47
N GLY A 209 -7.50 8.78 10.82
CA GLY A 209 -7.57 8.24 9.46
C GLY A 209 -7.31 9.31 8.42
N LYS A 210 -7.05 8.84 7.19
CA LYS A 210 -6.97 9.69 6.00
C LYS A 210 -8.28 9.58 5.23
N PRO A 211 -8.86 10.67 4.71
CA PRO A 211 -10.08 10.64 3.91
C PRO A 211 -10.02 9.57 2.83
N ALA A 212 -11.11 8.85 2.67
CA ALA A 212 -11.23 7.80 1.67
C ALA A 212 -12.64 7.79 1.06
N VAL A 213 -12.72 7.57 -0.25
CA VAL A 213 -13.97 7.54 -1.01
C VAL A 213 -13.93 6.36 -1.98
N THR A 214 -14.96 5.52 -1.91
CA THR A 214 -15.18 4.37 -2.78
C THR A 214 -16.60 4.46 -3.36
N HIS A 215 -16.71 4.53 -4.68
CA HIS A 215 -17.99 4.36 -5.37
C HIS A 215 -18.18 2.88 -5.71
N TYR A 216 -19.40 2.39 -5.59
CA TYR A 216 -19.73 1.04 -6.07
C TYR A 216 -20.93 1.06 -7.00
N ARG A 217 -20.98 0.10 -7.90
CA ARG A 217 -22.10 -0.20 -8.79
C ARG A 217 -22.32 -1.71 -8.79
N VAL A 218 -23.57 -2.10 -8.58
CA VAL A 218 -24.00 -3.50 -8.66
C VAL A 218 -24.00 -3.95 -10.11
N LEU A 219 -23.39 -5.09 -10.37
CA LEU A 219 -23.37 -5.73 -11.67
C LEU A 219 -24.35 -6.90 -11.72
N GLU A 220 -24.41 -7.70 -10.63
CA GLU A 220 -25.27 -8.87 -10.55
C GLU A 220 -25.53 -9.26 -9.09
N ARG A 221 -26.75 -9.76 -8.79
CA ARG A 221 -27.14 -10.24 -7.45
C ARG A 221 -27.40 -11.74 -7.48
N PHE A 222 -26.89 -12.46 -6.49
CA PHE A 222 -26.98 -13.93 -6.39
C PHE A 222 -27.68 -14.40 -5.10
N GLY A 223 -28.62 -13.65 -4.57
CA GLY A 223 -29.30 -13.97 -3.31
C GLY A 223 -28.44 -13.68 -2.07
N ASN A 224 -27.42 -14.48 -1.83
CA ASN A 224 -26.52 -14.32 -0.67
C ASN A 224 -25.24 -13.52 -0.98
N TYR A 225 -25.02 -13.14 -2.23
CA TYR A 225 -23.84 -12.42 -2.70
C TYR A 225 -24.21 -11.39 -3.75
N THR A 226 -23.36 -10.35 -3.86
CA THR A 226 -23.48 -9.33 -4.90
C THR A 226 -22.14 -9.18 -5.62
N TYR A 227 -22.15 -9.21 -6.94
CA TYR A 227 -21.02 -8.85 -7.80
C TYR A 227 -21.06 -7.36 -8.06
N ILE A 228 -19.99 -6.67 -7.77
CA ILE A 228 -19.91 -5.21 -7.86
C ILE A 228 -18.67 -4.74 -8.62
N GLU A 229 -18.78 -3.57 -9.20
CA GLU A 229 -17.66 -2.73 -9.59
C GLU A 229 -17.42 -1.69 -8.50
N CYS A 230 -16.17 -1.48 -8.11
CA CYS A 230 -15.77 -0.37 -7.25
C CYS A 230 -14.86 0.57 -8.02
N GLN A 231 -15.11 1.89 -7.93
CA GLN A 231 -14.22 2.93 -8.44
C GLN A 231 -13.66 3.74 -7.26
N LEU A 232 -12.34 3.96 -7.27
CA LEU A 232 -11.66 4.64 -6.19
C LEU A 232 -11.32 6.09 -6.56
N GLU A 233 -11.69 7.05 -5.69
CA GLU A 233 -11.06 8.38 -5.70
C GLU A 233 -9.71 8.33 -4.97
N THR A 234 -9.63 7.66 -3.85
CA THR A 234 -8.43 7.54 -3.00
C THR A 234 -7.91 6.09 -3.00
N GLY A 235 -6.68 5.87 -2.53
CA GLY A 235 -6.06 4.54 -2.46
C GLY A 235 -5.47 4.23 -1.08
N ARG A 236 -6.31 4.08 -0.05
CA ARG A 236 -5.86 3.75 1.31
C ARG A 236 -5.70 2.24 1.46
N THR A 237 -4.83 1.82 2.37
CA THR A 237 -4.62 0.40 2.69
C THR A 237 -5.94 -0.28 3.02
N HIS A 238 -6.26 -1.41 2.36
CA HIS A 238 -7.49 -2.19 2.51
C HIS A 238 -8.79 -1.39 2.25
N GLN A 239 -8.75 -0.29 1.48
CA GLN A 239 -9.86 0.67 1.39
C GLN A 239 -11.20 0.02 1.03
N ILE A 240 -11.29 -0.70 -0.11
CA ILE A 240 -12.54 -1.37 -0.53
C ILE A 240 -12.98 -2.37 0.54
N ARG A 241 -12.06 -3.13 1.10
CA ARG A 241 -12.34 -4.15 2.11
C ARG A 241 -12.97 -3.55 3.36
N VAL A 242 -12.39 -2.45 3.87
CA VAL A 242 -12.91 -1.72 5.06
C VAL A 242 -14.23 -1.06 4.75
N HIS A 243 -14.35 -0.36 3.61
CA HIS A 243 -15.56 0.36 3.23
C HIS A 243 -16.74 -0.59 3.05
N MET A 244 -16.57 -1.68 2.29
CA MET A 244 -17.67 -2.63 2.09
C MET A 244 -18.04 -3.36 3.39
N ALA A 245 -17.08 -3.69 4.25
CA ALA A 245 -17.35 -4.24 5.57
C ALA A 245 -18.10 -3.25 6.48
N SER A 246 -17.80 -1.94 6.42
CA SER A 246 -18.44 -0.92 7.25
C SER A 246 -19.94 -0.73 6.94
N ILE A 247 -20.36 -1.06 5.72
CA ILE A 247 -21.78 -1.03 5.31
C ILE A 247 -22.44 -2.42 5.39
N GLY A 248 -21.79 -3.41 6.05
CA GLY A 248 -22.36 -4.75 6.28
C GLY A 248 -22.17 -5.74 5.13
N HIS A 249 -21.41 -5.38 4.10
CA HIS A 249 -21.17 -6.19 2.91
C HIS A 249 -19.67 -6.50 2.72
N PRO A 250 -19.00 -7.23 3.66
CA PRO A 250 -17.58 -7.56 3.50
C PRO A 250 -17.34 -8.40 2.25
N LEU A 251 -16.12 -8.37 1.73
CA LEU A 251 -15.75 -9.14 0.55
C LEU A 251 -15.76 -10.64 0.84
N LEU A 252 -16.23 -11.41 -0.11
CA LEU A 252 -16.23 -12.87 -0.03
C LEU A 252 -14.78 -13.39 0.07
N GLY A 253 -14.54 -14.27 1.02
CA GLY A 253 -13.23 -14.85 1.30
C GLY A 253 -12.27 -13.96 2.10
N ASP A 254 -12.68 -12.75 2.49
CA ASP A 254 -11.85 -11.86 3.31
C ASP A 254 -11.75 -12.39 4.75
N ALA A 255 -10.60 -12.98 5.10
CA ALA A 255 -10.35 -13.54 6.43
C ALA A 255 -10.16 -12.47 7.53
N VAL A 256 -9.96 -11.19 7.14
CA VAL A 256 -9.71 -10.08 8.08
C VAL A 256 -11.00 -9.34 8.43
N TYR A 257 -11.83 -9.04 7.43
CA TYR A 257 -13.04 -8.22 7.57
C TYR A 257 -14.34 -8.99 7.37
N GLY A 258 -14.26 -10.19 6.80
CA GLY A 258 -15.41 -11.06 6.55
C GLY A 258 -15.72 -12.02 7.70
N PRO A 259 -16.68 -12.92 7.50
CA PRO A 259 -17.01 -13.99 8.43
C PRO A 259 -15.80 -14.87 8.73
N LYS A 260 -15.69 -15.38 9.97
CA LYS A 260 -14.59 -16.28 10.39
C LYS A 260 -14.49 -17.54 9.54
N LYS A 261 -15.61 -18.06 9.04
CA LYS A 261 -15.67 -19.23 8.17
C LYS A 261 -16.10 -18.79 6.77
N CYS A 262 -15.24 -19.03 5.80
CA CYS A 262 -15.60 -18.80 4.40
C CYS A 262 -16.63 -19.85 3.95
N PRO A 263 -17.78 -19.47 3.39
CA PRO A 263 -18.78 -20.42 2.94
C PRO A 263 -18.40 -21.17 1.66
N VAL A 264 -17.41 -20.67 0.92
CA VAL A 264 -16.90 -21.28 -0.31
C VAL A 264 -15.65 -22.10 0.02
N LYS A 265 -15.69 -23.41 -0.26
CA LYS A 265 -14.54 -24.29 -0.03
C LYS A 265 -13.35 -23.87 -0.88
N ASN A 266 -12.15 -23.95 -0.31
CA ASN A 266 -10.86 -23.68 -0.97
C ASN A 266 -10.67 -22.23 -1.47
N LEU A 267 -11.58 -21.32 -1.18
CA LEU A 267 -11.37 -19.90 -1.48
C LEU A 267 -10.43 -19.30 -0.43
N GLN A 268 -9.25 -18.89 -0.86
CA GLN A 268 -8.27 -18.20 -0.03
C GLN A 268 -8.27 -16.71 -0.33
N GLY A 269 -8.33 -15.89 0.72
CA GLY A 269 -8.27 -14.42 0.60
C GLY A 269 -9.50 -13.80 -0.09
N GLN A 270 -9.54 -12.49 -0.09
CA GLN A 270 -10.66 -11.70 -0.62
C GLN A 270 -10.85 -11.87 -2.13
N THR A 271 -12.10 -11.89 -2.57
CA THR A 271 -12.46 -11.86 -4.00
C THR A 271 -12.49 -10.40 -4.46
N LEU A 272 -11.30 -9.91 -4.83
CA LEU A 272 -11.05 -8.54 -5.29
C LEU A 272 -10.06 -8.55 -6.44
N HIS A 273 -10.38 -7.83 -7.50
CA HIS A 273 -9.58 -7.78 -8.72
C HIS A 273 -9.48 -6.34 -9.23
N ALA A 274 -8.26 -5.82 -9.39
CA ALA A 274 -7.96 -4.52 -10.01
C ALA A 274 -8.15 -4.65 -11.53
N MET A 275 -9.40 -4.41 -11.98
CA MET A 275 -9.83 -4.67 -13.35
C MET A 275 -9.27 -3.64 -14.33
N VAL A 276 -9.37 -2.35 -13.98
CA VAL A 276 -8.98 -1.26 -14.86
C VAL A 276 -8.01 -0.33 -14.17
N LEU A 277 -6.94 0.00 -14.88
CA LEU A 277 -5.95 1.00 -14.49
C LEU A 277 -5.73 1.97 -15.65
N GLY A 278 -6.10 3.26 -15.47
CA GLY A 278 -5.94 4.30 -16.49
C GLY A 278 -5.19 5.51 -15.95
N PHE A 279 -4.25 6.03 -16.74
CA PHE A 279 -3.42 7.19 -16.39
C PHE A 279 -2.93 7.93 -17.64
N ILE A 280 -2.43 9.14 -17.46
CA ILE A 280 -1.74 9.88 -18.51
C ILE A 280 -0.30 9.35 -18.59
N HIS A 281 0.10 8.87 -19.76
CA HIS A 281 1.46 8.36 -19.96
C HIS A 281 2.49 9.50 -19.80
N PRO A 282 3.49 9.33 -18.93
CA PRO A 282 4.40 10.40 -18.54
C PRO A 282 5.11 11.08 -19.72
N ARG A 283 5.57 10.31 -20.70
CA ARG A 283 6.35 10.82 -21.81
C ARG A 283 5.51 11.34 -22.96
N THR A 284 4.44 10.62 -23.30
CA THR A 284 3.63 10.95 -24.48
C THR A 284 2.48 11.92 -24.19
N GLY A 285 2.08 12.06 -22.91
CA GLY A 285 0.91 12.84 -22.52
C GLY A 285 -0.44 12.21 -22.93
N ALA A 286 -0.43 11.04 -23.55
CA ALA A 286 -1.64 10.34 -23.96
C ALA A 286 -2.30 9.62 -22.77
N TYR A 287 -3.64 9.63 -22.70
CA TYR A 287 -4.34 8.77 -21.76
C TYR A 287 -4.26 7.32 -22.23
N MET A 288 -3.86 6.43 -21.33
CA MET A 288 -3.81 4.99 -21.55
C MET A 288 -4.64 4.28 -20.49
N GLU A 289 -5.35 3.25 -20.90
CA GLU A 289 -6.16 2.42 -20.01
C GLU A 289 -5.86 0.94 -20.26
N PHE A 290 -5.66 0.19 -19.20
CA PHE A 290 -5.31 -1.23 -19.24
C PHE A 290 -6.37 -2.01 -18.47
N GLU A 291 -6.86 -3.08 -19.09
CA GLU A 291 -7.82 -3.99 -18.49
C GLU A 291 -7.11 -5.33 -18.20
N ALA A 292 -7.09 -5.74 -16.94
CA ALA A 292 -6.59 -7.05 -16.53
C ALA A 292 -7.71 -8.09 -16.67
N PRO A 293 -7.45 -9.26 -17.29
CA PRO A 293 -8.47 -10.30 -17.43
C PRO A 293 -8.89 -10.83 -16.05
N ILE A 294 -10.19 -11.06 -15.88
CA ILE A 294 -10.72 -11.65 -14.64
C ILE A 294 -10.12 -13.05 -14.47
N PRO A 295 -9.50 -13.34 -13.30
CA PRO A 295 -8.84 -14.62 -13.10
C PRO A 295 -9.85 -15.77 -13.02
N GLU A 296 -9.40 -16.98 -13.39
CA GLU A 296 -10.24 -18.18 -13.50
C GLU A 296 -11.03 -18.48 -12.22
N TYR A 297 -10.39 -18.38 -11.04
CA TYR A 297 -11.09 -18.62 -9.77
C TYR A 297 -12.30 -17.69 -9.58
N PHE A 298 -12.18 -16.45 -10.02
CA PHE A 298 -13.23 -15.45 -9.91
C PHE A 298 -14.37 -15.77 -10.89
N SER A 299 -14.04 -16.06 -12.15
CA SER A 299 -15.00 -16.45 -13.18
C SER A 299 -15.78 -17.72 -12.78
N ASN A 300 -15.08 -18.72 -12.19
CA ASN A 300 -15.70 -19.93 -11.72
C ASN A 300 -16.68 -19.68 -10.56
N LEU A 301 -16.39 -18.73 -9.67
CA LEU A 301 -17.33 -18.31 -8.62
C LEU A 301 -18.59 -17.68 -9.20
N LEU A 302 -18.44 -16.78 -10.17
CA LEU A 302 -19.59 -16.16 -10.83
C LEU A 302 -20.48 -17.22 -11.54
N LEU A 303 -19.86 -18.16 -12.25
CA LEU A 303 -20.58 -19.26 -12.89
C LEU A 303 -21.31 -20.15 -11.88
N GLN A 304 -20.65 -20.46 -10.75
CA GLN A 304 -21.27 -21.24 -9.67
C GLN A 304 -22.48 -20.53 -9.08
N PHE A 305 -22.38 -19.22 -8.82
CA PHE A 305 -23.48 -18.47 -8.20
C PHE A 305 -24.65 -18.30 -9.15
N ARG A 306 -24.41 -18.09 -10.45
CA ARG A 306 -25.46 -18.04 -11.49
C ARG A 306 -26.26 -19.34 -11.61
N LYS A 307 -25.66 -20.50 -11.34
CA LYS A 307 -26.34 -21.80 -11.37
C LYS A 307 -27.23 -22.04 -10.16
N ASN A 308 -27.06 -21.26 -9.08
CA ASN A 308 -27.78 -21.45 -7.83
C ASN A 308 -28.88 -20.39 -7.58
N ILE A 309 -29.17 -19.57 -8.61
CA ILE A 309 -30.33 -18.69 -8.68
C ILE A 309 -31.46 -19.43 -9.38
#